data_29d0fc031cbede6629dae86daddc2690
#
_entry.id   29d0fc031cbede6629dae86daddc2690
#
_cell.length_a   1.000
_cell.length_b   1.000
_cell.length_c   1.000
_cell.angle_alpha   90.00
_cell.angle_beta   90.00
_cell.angle_gamma   90.00
#
_symmetry.space_group_name_H-M   'P 1'
#
loop_
_entity.id
_entity.type
_entity.pdbx_description
1 polymer ?
#
loop_
_entity_poly.entity_id
_entity_poly.type
_entity_poly.pdbx_seq_one_letter_code
_entity_poly.pdbx_strand_id
1 'polypeptide(L)'
;MLVNKERTLQKMEQFNLDALIASHPENVSYLADFQSHLPYMYRFLNVESFALFPRRPDIAPALIIGKGDIAWAARYPSWMKEVYTFGNDVYFVYPEGSLSEGEKKFKEILDGKGKHAPTAGEAIVKALKQKGLDKARIGLDEKNVYPETRDQVVQGLPQATILDAFELIRVIRMVKTPEELERIKEAGLLNERAAQSVLNRLAEGVSEEDLAQHFLEYTAKEGAVFEFWNTASGTQSSMTIMSYGHHHPRAKYRLKKGDMFRYDGGSIYNKYHSDAGGCAVLGTPNVRMKNCYRAIEAGMEKALELLRPGAIPSKLFAEVAATVEKAGIKDYTKYAHFCGHGIGIEARDYPVFTKPMKARSPFLPGSYDLPIEEGMVISIEVPYGELGLGG
;
A
#
# COMPACT_ATOMS: atom_id res chain seq x y z
N MET A 1 5.15 -4.00 16.40
CA MET A 1 4.82 -5.11 15.47
C MET A 1 3.65 -4.68 14.61
N LEU A 2 3.79 -4.76 13.30
CA LEU A 2 2.77 -4.24 12.37
C LEU A 2 1.49 -5.08 12.35
N VAL A 3 1.61 -6.41 12.31
CA VAL A 3 0.45 -7.29 12.19
C VAL A 3 -0.49 -7.19 13.39
N ASN A 4 -1.77 -6.93 13.11
CA ASN A 4 -2.88 -7.07 14.06
C ASN A 4 -3.18 -8.57 14.27
N LYS A 5 -2.46 -9.19 15.21
CA LYS A 5 -2.55 -10.65 15.45
C LYS A 5 -3.95 -11.09 15.86
N GLU A 6 -4.60 -10.34 16.73
CA GLU A 6 -5.94 -10.69 17.22
C GLU A 6 -6.94 -10.72 16.07
N ARG A 7 -6.98 -9.66 15.27
CA ARG A 7 -7.83 -9.59 14.08
C ARG A 7 -7.48 -10.66 13.05
N THR A 8 -6.19 -10.94 12.87
CA THR A 8 -5.74 -12.01 11.96
C THR A 8 -6.31 -13.36 12.38
N LEU A 9 -6.17 -13.72 13.67
CA LEU A 9 -6.69 -14.98 14.21
C LEU A 9 -8.22 -15.03 14.13
N GLN A 10 -8.92 -13.94 14.47
CA GLN A 10 -10.37 -13.83 14.34
C GLN A 10 -10.85 -14.07 12.90
N LYS A 11 -10.18 -13.46 11.92
CA LYS A 11 -10.53 -13.65 10.51
C LYS A 11 -10.19 -15.05 10.01
N MET A 12 -9.09 -15.63 10.45
CA MET A 12 -8.76 -17.04 10.13
C MET A 12 -9.79 -18.01 10.71
N GLU A 13 -10.25 -17.77 11.92
CA GLU A 13 -11.31 -18.57 12.55
C GLU A 13 -12.64 -18.41 11.80
N GLN A 14 -13.06 -17.18 11.50
CA GLN A 14 -14.27 -16.87 10.74
C GLN A 14 -14.36 -17.66 9.43
N PHE A 15 -13.22 -17.84 8.73
CA PHE A 15 -13.14 -18.51 7.44
C PHE A 15 -12.59 -19.94 7.53
N ASN A 16 -12.42 -20.45 8.75
CA ASN A 16 -11.87 -21.77 9.03
C ASN A 16 -10.54 -22.04 8.33
N LEU A 17 -9.61 -21.08 8.40
CA LEU A 17 -8.25 -21.23 7.88
C LEU A 17 -7.30 -21.70 8.98
N ASP A 18 -6.42 -22.65 8.65
CA ASP A 18 -5.37 -23.14 9.56
C ASP A 18 -4.08 -22.36 9.41
N ALA A 19 -3.84 -21.79 8.22
CA ALA A 19 -2.69 -20.95 7.95
C ALA A 19 -3.03 -19.84 6.93
N LEU A 20 -2.32 -18.71 7.03
CA LEU A 20 -2.23 -17.67 6.01
C LEU A 20 -0.79 -17.61 5.46
N ILE A 21 -0.66 -17.43 4.15
CA ILE A 21 0.61 -17.22 3.47
C ILE A 21 0.50 -15.95 2.66
N ALA A 22 1.21 -14.90 3.06
CA ALA A 22 1.36 -13.69 2.27
C ALA A 22 2.42 -13.86 1.19
N SER A 23 2.22 -13.29 0.02
CA SER A 23 3.18 -13.24 -1.09
C SER A 23 3.41 -11.83 -1.62
N HIS A 24 2.34 -11.02 -1.72
CA HIS A 24 2.46 -9.62 -2.14
C HIS A 24 3.41 -8.87 -1.20
N PRO A 25 4.37 -8.07 -1.68
CA PRO A 25 5.40 -7.44 -0.85
C PRO A 25 4.87 -6.71 0.37
N GLU A 26 3.78 -5.96 0.22
CA GLU A 26 3.14 -5.22 1.31
C GLU A 26 2.48 -6.17 2.33
N ASN A 27 1.88 -7.27 1.87
CA ASN A 27 1.31 -8.28 2.74
C ASN A 27 2.39 -9.06 3.51
N VAL A 28 3.52 -9.36 2.87
CA VAL A 28 4.69 -9.96 3.53
C VAL A 28 5.26 -8.98 4.57
N SER A 29 5.39 -7.70 4.18
CA SER A 29 5.87 -6.67 5.10
C SER A 29 4.94 -6.51 6.31
N TYR A 30 3.62 -6.53 6.09
CA TYR A 30 2.63 -6.46 7.16
C TYR A 30 2.69 -7.65 8.11
N LEU A 31 2.69 -8.89 7.59
CA LEU A 31 2.67 -10.10 8.42
C LEU A 31 4.01 -10.37 9.10
N ALA A 32 5.13 -10.18 8.40
CA ALA A 32 6.46 -10.59 8.86
C ALA A 32 7.36 -9.45 9.35
N ASP A 33 6.98 -8.21 9.13
CA ASP A 33 7.86 -7.03 9.24
C ASP A 33 9.14 -7.17 8.40
N PHE A 34 9.05 -7.90 7.30
CA PHE A 34 10.12 -8.15 6.35
C PHE A 34 9.74 -7.59 4.98
N GLN A 35 10.67 -6.90 4.34
CA GLN A 35 10.49 -6.40 2.98
C GLN A 35 11.73 -6.76 2.16
N SER A 36 11.55 -7.59 1.12
CA SER A 36 12.61 -7.84 0.16
C SER A 36 12.98 -6.55 -0.56
N HIS A 37 14.28 -6.30 -0.76
CA HIS A 37 14.77 -5.18 -1.55
C HIS A 37 14.92 -5.54 -3.03
N LEU A 38 14.90 -6.82 -3.37
CA LEU A 38 15.14 -7.32 -4.72
C LEU A 38 14.11 -6.81 -5.76
N PRO A 39 12.79 -6.67 -5.46
CA PRO A 39 11.83 -6.10 -6.41
C PRO A 39 12.17 -4.67 -6.84
N TYR A 40 12.84 -3.91 -5.99
CA TYR A 40 13.28 -2.54 -6.30
C TYR A 40 14.53 -2.52 -7.19
N MET A 41 15.40 -3.53 -7.07
CA MET A 41 16.58 -3.68 -7.92
C MET A 41 16.25 -4.33 -9.26
N TYR A 42 15.39 -5.32 -9.27
CA TYR A 42 15.06 -6.16 -10.41
C TYR A 42 13.59 -6.01 -10.79
N ARG A 43 13.18 -4.81 -11.21
CA ARG A 43 11.79 -4.47 -11.55
C ARG A 43 11.17 -5.34 -12.65
N PHE A 44 11.98 -6.01 -13.44
CA PHE A 44 11.54 -6.94 -14.49
C PHE A 44 11.35 -8.37 -13.99
N LEU A 45 11.73 -8.66 -12.74
CA LEU A 45 11.55 -9.96 -12.11
C LEU A 45 10.48 -9.86 -11.05
N ASN A 46 9.55 -10.80 -11.07
CA ASN A 46 8.65 -11.01 -9.96
C ASN A 46 9.42 -11.79 -8.88
N VAL A 47 9.97 -11.09 -7.92
CA VAL A 47 10.71 -11.71 -6.81
C VAL A 47 9.72 -12.18 -5.75
N GLU A 48 9.69 -13.49 -5.53
CA GLU A 48 8.82 -14.11 -4.56
C GLU A 48 9.45 -14.12 -3.16
N SER A 49 8.66 -13.76 -2.18
CA SER A 49 8.93 -13.99 -0.76
C SER A 49 7.61 -14.24 -0.05
N PHE A 50 7.64 -15.01 1.05
CA PHE A 50 6.38 -15.42 1.69
C PHE A 50 6.50 -15.32 3.21
N ALA A 51 5.37 -14.95 3.84
CA ALA A 51 5.20 -14.98 5.29
C ALA A 51 4.11 -16.01 5.64
N LEU A 52 4.51 -17.11 6.26
CA LEU A 52 3.61 -18.16 6.74
C LEU A 52 3.17 -17.86 8.18
N PHE A 53 1.89 -17.63 8.38
CA PHE A 53 1.28 -17.36 9.68
C PHE A 53 0.27 -18.47 10.03
N PRO A 54 0.62 -19.42 10.91
CA PRO A 54 -0.30 -20.47 11.40
C PRO A 54 -1.31 -19.90 12.38
N ARG A 55 -2.54 -20.44 12.39
CA ARG A 55 -3.57 -20.10 13.38
C ARG A 55 -3.24 -20.65 14.77
N ARG A 56 -2.70 -21.86 14.83
CA ARG A 56 -2.33 -22.53 16.09
C ARG A 56 -1.11 -21.86 16.71
N PRO A 57 -1.16 -21.48 17.99
CA PRO A 57 -0.05 -20.76 18.66
C PRO A 57 1.18 -21.64 18.94
N ASP A 58 1.03 -22.98 18.96
CA ASP A 58 2.11 -23.94 19.12
C ASP A 58 2.92 -24.18 17.83
N ILE A 59 2.45 -23.66 16.70
CA ILE A 59 3.16 -23.72 15.42
C ILE A 59 3.84 -22.39 15.18
N ALA A 60 5.17 -22.40 15.10
CA ALA A 60 5.93 -21.18 14.85
C ALA A 60 5.68 -20.64 13.43
N PRO A 61 5.45 -19.32 13.27
CA PRO A 61 5.40 -18.69 11.96
C PRO A 61 6.76 -18.70 11.28
N ALA A 62 6.77 -18.59 9.96
CA ALA A 62 8.01 -18.69 9.19
C ALA A 62 8.06 -17.69 8.03
N LEU A 63 9.27 -17.18 7.77
CA LEU A 63 9.61 -16.44 6.58
C LEU A 63 10.20 -17.39 5.54
N ILE A 64 9.78 -17.28 4.26
CA ILE A 64 10.26 -18.12 3.15
C ILE A 64 10.79 -17.16 2.08
N ILE A 65 12.09 -17.20 1.82
CA ILE A 65 12.77 -16.21 0.97
C ILE A 65 13.75 -16.85 -0.01
N GLY A 66 13.96 -16.18 -1.12
CA GLY A 66 15.05 -16.51 -2.02
C GLY A 66 16.42 -16.30 -1.36
N LYS A 67 17.43 -17.09 -1.74
CA LYS A 67 18.79 -16.94 -1.19
C LYS A 67 19.41 -15.56 -1.39
N GLY A 68 18.95 -14.80 -2.39
CA GLY A 68 19.37 -13.41 -2.60
C GLY A 68 18.99 -12.45 -1.45
N ASP A 69 17.96 -12.79 -0.67
CA ASP A 69 17.50 -11.98 0.47
C ASP A 69 18.14 -12.34 1.82
N ILE A 70 18.98 -13.37 1.89
CA ILE A 70 19.54 -13.86 3.18
C ILE A 70 20.31 -12.76 3.91
N ALA A 71 21.16 -12.01 3.19
CA ALA A 71 21.93 -10.92 3.80
C ALA A 71 21.01 -9.83 4.39
N TRP A 72 19.91 -9.55 3.71
CA TRP A 72 18.92 -8.59 4.17
C TRP A 72 18.17 -9.12 5.41
N ALA A 73 17.70 -10.37 5.38
CA ALA A 73 17.03 -11.02 6.51
C ALA A 73 17.94 -11.19 7.74
N ALA A 74 19.24 -11.38 7.55
CA ALA A 74 20.20 -11.45 8.63
C ALA A 74 20.44 -10.09 9.29
N ARG A 75 20.51 -9.02 8.49
CA ARG A 75 20.78 -7.66 8.95
C ARG A 75 19.54 -6.99 9.56
N TYR A 76 18.37 -7.26 8.99
CA TYR A 76 17.08 -6.72 9.41
C TYR A 76 16.11 -7.87 9.71
N PRO A 77 16.30 -8.56 10.86
CA PRO A 77 15.56 -9.78 11.14
C PRO A 77 14.08 -9.52 11.38
N SER A 78 13.26 -10.33 10.73
CA SER A 78 11.83 -10.45 11.01
C SER A 78 11.58 -10.92 12.45
N TRP A 79 10.41 -10.63 13.00
CA TRP A 79 9.92 -11.27 14.23
C TRP A 79 9.63 -12.77 14.04
N MET A 80 9.39 -13.21 12.79
CA MET A 80 9.31 -14.62 12.42
C MET A 80 10.71 -15.23 12.43
N LYS A 81 11.02 -16.01 13.46
CA LYS A 81 12.40 -16.51 13.68
C LYS A 81 12.79 -17.66 12.78
N GLU A 82 11.82 -18.43 12.28
CA GLU A 82 12.10 -19.51 11.35
C GLU A 82 12.21 -18.97 9.93
N VAL A 83 13.30 -19.29 9.25
CA VAL A 83 13.53 -18.87 7.87
C VAL A 83 13.74 -20.12 7.00
N TYR A 84 12.94 -20.26 5.97
CA TYR A 84 13.12 -21.21 4.89
C TYR A 84 13.69 -20.48 3.68
N THR A 85 14.54 -21.16 2.91
CA THR A 85 15.19 -20.56 1.75
C THR A 85 14.93 -21.37 0.48
N PHE A 86 14.98 -20.71 -0.66
CA PHE A 86 14.91 -21.36 -1.96
C PHE A 86 15.87 -20.74 -2.96
N GLY A 87 16.08 -21.45 -4.08
CA GLY A 87 16.89 -21.01 -5.20
C GLY A 87 18.32 -21.55 -5.16
N ASN A 88 19.13 -21.11 -6.12
CA ASN A 88 20.50 -21.59 -6.28
C ASN A 88 21.42 -21.17 -5.14
N ASP A 89 22.48 -21.94 -4.95
CA ASP A 89 23.49 -21.62 -3.95
C ASP A 89 24.21 -20.30 -4.27
N VAL A 90 24.40 -19.51 -3.22
CA VAL A 90 25.21 -18.29 -3.27
C VAL A 90 26.56 -18.61 -2.66
N TYR A 91 27.61 -18.31 -3.43
CA TYR A 91 28.97 -18.56 -2.98
C TYR A 91 29.43 -17.48 -1.99
N PHE A 92 29.82 -17.91 -0.78
CA PHE A 92 30.46 -17.05 0.20
C PHE A 92 31.68 -17.74 0.79
N VAL A 93 32.75 -16.98 0.93
CA VAL A 93 33.95 -17.40 1.65
C VAL A 93 33.86 -16.87 3.09
N TYR A 94 33.98 -17.77 4.05
CA TYR A 94 34.06 -17.38 5.46
C TYR A 94 35.52 -17.17 5.83
N PRO A 95 35.91 -16.00 6.37
CA PRO A 95 37.27 -15.77 6.83
C PRO A 95 37.59 -16.64 8.06
N GLU A 96 38.87 -16.95 8.25
CA GLU A 96 39.35 -17.50 9.50
C GLU A 96 39.24 -16.43 10.60
N GLY A 97 38.46 -16.68 11.63
CA GLY A 97 38.29 -15.75 12.75
C GLY A 97 36.85 -15.71 13.31
N SER A 98 36.60 -14.75 14.22
CA SER A 98 35.31 -14.61 14.86
C SER A 98 34.33 -13.84 13.95
N LEU A 99 33.16 -14.42 13.72
CA LEU A 99 32.06 -13.77 13.02
C LEU A 99 31.28 -12.83 13.95
N SER A 100 30.86 -11.68 13.42
CA SER A 100 29.88 -10.81 14.07
C SER A 100 28.51 -11.50 14.19
N GLU A 101 27.62 -10.97 15.04
CA GLU A 101 26.28 -11.55 15.21
C GLU A 101 25.47 -11.58 13.90
N GLY A 102 25.60 -10.55 13.06
CA GLY A 102 24.96 -10.52 11.75
C GLY A 102 25.49 -11.60 10.81
N GLU A 103 26.80 -11.82 10.78
CA GLU A 103 27.45 -12.87 9.98
C GLU A 103 27.12 -14.27 10.47
N LYS A 104 27.04 -14.48 11.79
CA LYS A 104 26.55 -15.73 12.37
C LYS A 104 25.11 -16.03 11.93
N LYS A 105 24.24 -15.01 11.99
CA LYS A 105 22.86 -15.15 11.56
C LYS A 105 22.74 -15.42 10.05
N PHE A 106 23.54 -14.72 9.24
CA PHE A 106 23.64 -14.98 7.81
C PHE A 106 24.02 -16.43 7.53
N LYS A 107 25.08 -16.90 8.18
CA LYS A 107 25.56 -18.30 8.05
C LYS A 107 24.50 -19.31 8.47
N GLU A 108 23.83 -19.07 9.61
CA GLU A 108 22.74 -19.92 10.09
C GLU A 108 21.62 -20.08 9.06
N ILE A 109 21.20 -18.97 8.43
CA ILE A 109 20.15 -18.99 7.38
C ILE A 109 20.67 -19.66 6.12
N LEU A 110 21.89 -19.38 5.70
CA LEU A 110 22.51 -19.94 4.48
C LEU A 110 22.70 -21.45 4.59
N ASP A 111 23.21 -21.94 5.73
CA ASP A 111 23.39 -23.38 6.00
C ASP A 111 22.04 -24.13 6.03
N GLY A 112 20.95 -23.45 6.35
CA GLY A 112 19.55 -23.85 6.13
C GLY A 112 19.08 -25.14 6.80
N LYS A 113 19.92 -25.92 7.45
CA LYS A 113 19.66 -27.18 8.21
C LYS A 113 18.30 -27.85 7.93
N GLY A 114 18.08 -28.31 6.70
CA GLY A 114 16.81 -28.94 6.27
C GLY A 114 15.66 -28.00 5.90
N LYS A 115 15.90 -26.68 5.89
CA LYS A 115 14.90 -25.64 5.52
C LYS A 115 15.12 -25.03 4.14
N HIS A 116 16.03 -25.60 3.34
CA HIS A 116 16.26 -25.18 1.97
C HIS A 116 15.51 -26.07 0.96
N ALA A 117 15.07 -25.49 -0.17
CA ALA A 117 14.50 -26.17 -1.30
C ALA A 117 14.94 -25.53 -2.64
N PRO A 118 14.96 -26.26 -3.78
CA PRO A 118 15.33 -25.72 -5.08
C PRO A 118 14.44 -24.57 -5.56
N THR A 119 13.13 -24.66 -5.30
CA THR A 119 12.15 -23.69 -5.79
C THR A 119 11.31 -23.11 -4.66
N ALA A 120 10.63 -22.00 -4.93
CA ALA A 120 9.72 -21.34 -4.00
C ALA A 120 8.56 -22.26 -3.57
N GLY A 121 7.91 -22.92 -4.54
CA GLY A 121 6.81 -23.84 -4.25
C GLY A 121 7.24 -25.01 -3.38
N GLU A 122 8.41 -25.62 -3.67
CA GLU A 122 8.95 -26.70 -2.83
C GLU A 122 9.31 -26.21 -1.42
N ALA A 123 9.79 -24.97 -1.25
CA ALA A 123 10.06 -24.40 0.05
C ALA A 123 8.77 -24.21 0.88
N ILE A 124 7.69 -23.72 0.25
CA ILE A 124 6.37 -23.60 0.88
C ILE A 124 5.86 -24.98 1.30
N VAL A 125 5.88 -25.98 0.38
CA VAL A 125 5.46 -27.36 0.66
C VAL A 125 6.26 -27.96 1.81
N LYS A 126 7.59 -27.77 1.80
CA LYS A 126 8.49 -28.23 2.87
C LYS A 126 8.13 -27.61 4.21
N ALA A 127 7.93 -26.29 4.25
CA ALA A 127 7.57 -25.57 5.47
C ALA A 127 6.23 -26.09 6.04
N LEU A 128 5.22 -26.26 5.19
CA LEU A 128 3.91 -26.73 5.60
C LEU A 128 3.96 -28.19 6.10
N LYS A 129 4.66 -29.09 5.41
CA LYS A 129 4.83 -30.50 5.83
C LYS A 129 5.57 -30.61 7.18
N GLN A 130 6.66 -29.86 7.35
CA GLN A 130 7.41 -29.86 8.61
C GLN A 130 6.62 -29.31 9.80
N LYS A 131 5.60 -28.48 9.51
CA LYS A 131 4.68 -27.91 10.50
C LYS A 131 3.39 -28.72 10.70
N GLY A 132 3.23 -29.86 10.01
CA GLY A 132 2.02 -30.67 10.08
C GLY A 132 0.77 -30.00 9.49
N LEU A 133 0.98 -29.13 8.50
CA LEU A 133 -0.07 -28.38 7.80
C LEU A 133 -0.33 -28.92 6.37
N ASP A 134 0.12 -30.12 6.07
CA ASP A 134 0.01 -30.73 4.74
C ASP A 134 -1.42 -31.13 4.32
N LYS A 135 -2.37 -31.09 5.28
CA LYS A 135 -3.81 -31.36 5.07
C LYS A 135 -4.67 -30.15 5.44
N ALA A 136 -4.03 -29.03 5.70
CA ALA A 136 -4.67 -27.83 6.23
C ALA A 136 -5.50 -27.09 5.19
N ARG A 137 -6.40 -26.23 5.68
CA ARG A 137 -7.06 -25.21 4.87
C ARG A 137 -6.25 -23.93 4.92
N ILE A 138 -5.66 -23.54 3.79
CA ILE A 138 -4.63 -22.53 3.67
C ILE A 138 -5.14 -21.37 2.82
N GLY A 139 -5.07 -20.15 3.34
CA GLY A 139 -5.20 -18.93 2.56
C GLY A 139 -3.84 -18.55 1.98
N LEU A 140 -3.66 -18.67 0.69
CA LEU A 140 -2.48 -18.20 -0.04
C LEU A 140 -2.81 -16.88 -0.74
N ASP A 141 -2.07 -15.84 -0.45
CA ASP A 141 -2.11 -14.61 -1.25
C ASP A 141 -1.50 -14.91 -2.62
N GLU A 142 -2.34 -15.04 -3.64
CA GLU A 142 -1.92 -15.41 -4.99
C GLU A 142 -1.49 -14.22 -5.85
N LYS A 143 -1.46 -12.99 -5.29
CA LYS A 143 -1.19 -11.78 -6.07
C LYS A 143 0.22 -11.68 -6.63
N ASN A 144 1.20 -12.22 -5.90
CA ASN A 144 2.62 -12.20 -6.29
C ASN A 144 3.21 -13.61 -6.29
N VAL A 145 2.46 -14.57 -6.82
CA VAL A 145 2.87 -15.98 -6.94
C VAL A 145 2.95 -16.35 -8.41
N TYR A 146 4.10 -16.90 -8.84
CA TYR A 146 4.20 -17.46 -10.17
C TYR A 146 3.27 -18.65 -10.34
N PRO A 147 2.68 -18.87 -11.53
CA PRO A 147 1.85 -20.04 -11.81
C PRO A 147 2.54 -21.35 -11.44
N GLU A 148 3.82 -21.48 -11.76
CA GLU A 148 4.65 -22.66 -11.47
C GLU A 148 4.79 -22.90 -9.97
N THR A 149 4.97 -21.84 -9.18
CA THR A 149 5.04 -21.91 -7.71
C THR A 149 3.71 -22.38 -7.14
N ARG A 150 2.61 -21.81 -7.63
CA ARG A 150 1.25 -22.23 -7.23
C ARG A 150 0.99 -23.70 -7.56
N ASP A 151 1.33 -24.12 -8.77
CA ASP A 151 1.15 -25.50 -9.21
C ASP A 151 1.96 -26.48 -8.35
N GLN A 152 3.21 -26.16 -8.03
CA GLN A 152 4.03 -26.95 -7.12
C GLN A 152 3.42 -27.07 -5.72
N VAL A 153 2.84 -25.98 -5.20
CA VAL A 153 2.16 -26.01 -3.88
C VAL A 153 0.95 -26.94 -3.92
N VAL A 154 0.10 -26.81 -4.94
CA VAL A 154 -1.11 -27.66 -5.09
C VAL A 154 -0.75 -29.13 -5.28
N GLN A 155 0.22 -29.42 -6.15
CA GLN A 155 0.67 -30.80 -6.40
C GLN A 155 1.38 -31.41 -5.19
N GLY A 156 2.18 -30.60 -4.48
CA GLY A 156 2.93 -31.04 -3.31
C GLY A 156 2.07 -31.27 -2.06
N LEU A 157 0.83 -30.73 -2.04
CA LEU A 157 -0.10 -30.79 -0.92
C LEU A 157 -1.51 -31.27 -1.38
N PRO A 158 -1.64 -32.49 -1.91
CA PRO A 158 -2.89 -32.95 -2.54
C PRO A 158 -4.06 -33.12 -1.56
N GLN A 159 -3.82 -33.08 -0.26
CA GLN A 159 -4.85 -33.16 0.78
C GLN A 159 -5.19 -31.81 1.41
N ALA A 160 -4.46 -30.76 1.07
CA ALA A 160 -4.74 -29.39 1.54
C ALA A 160 -5.79 -28.70 0.66
N THR A 161 -6.48 -27.72 1.24
CA THR A 161 -7.35 -26.80 0.49
C THR A 161 -6.66 -25.45 0.39
N ILE A 162 -6.31 -25.02 -0.81
CA ILE A 162 -5.66 -23.75 -1.07
C ILE A 162 -6.69 -22.74 -1.62
N LEU A 163 -6.78 -21.56 -1.01
CA LEU A 163 -7.71 -20.49 -1.37
C LEU A 163 -6.93 -19.18 -1.57
N ASP A 164 -7.26 -18.40 -2.59
CA ASP A 164 -6.69 -17.07 -2.77
C ASP A 164 -7.15 -16.13 -1.64
N ALA A 165 -6.19 -15.72 -0.80
CA ALA A 165 -6.39 -14.89 0.39
C ALA A 165 -5.86 -13.46 0.26
N PHE A 166 -5.53 -13.00 -0.95
CA PHE A 166 -5.06 -11.62 -1.14
C PHE A 166 -6.01 -10.60 -0.50
N GLU A 167 -7.29 -10.67 -0.85
CA GLU A 167 -8.30 -9.75 -0.32
C GLU A 167 -8.54 -9.91 1.19
N LEU A 168 -8.38 -11.13 1.73
CA LEU A 168 -8.52 -11.35 3.17
C LEU A 168 -7.44 -10.60 3.95
N ILE A 169 -6.19 -10.63 3.50
CA ILE A 169 -5.10 -9.92 4.18
C ILE A 169 -5.34 -8.41 4.12
N ARG A 170 -5.84 -7.87 3.01
CA ARG A 170 -6.24 -6.46 2.90
C ARG A 170 -7.37 -6.10 3.88
N VAL A 171 -8.35 -6.97 4.08
CA VAL A 171 -9.42 -6.79 5.09
C VAL A 171 -8.85 -6.85 6.51
N ILE A 172 -7.86 -7.68 6.76
CA ILE A 172 -7.21 -7.74 8.08
C ILE A 172 -6.50 -6.41 8.37
N ARG A 173 -5.66 -5.93 7.45
CA ARG A 173 -4.82 -4.75 7.66
C ARG A 173 -5.55 -3.42 7.53
N MET A 174 -6.84 -3.40 7.12
CA MET A 174 -7.59 -2.15 7.05
C MET A 174 -7.82 -1.51 8.44
N VAL A 175 -7.84 -2.31 9.54
CA VAL A 175 -7.86 -1.82 10.92
C VAL A 175 -6.44 -1.83 11.47
N LYS A 176 -5.92 -0.63 11.74
CA LYS A 176 -4.53 -0.38 12.05
C LYS A 176 -4.21 -0.65 13.52
N THR A 177 -3.02 -1.17 13.77
CA THR A 177 -2.45 -1.24 15.13
C THR A 177 -1.99 0.16 15.58
N PRO A 178 -1.76 0.39 16.89
CA PRO A 178 -1.18 1.66 17.36
C PRO A 178 0.15 2.01 16.70
N GLU A 179 1.01 1.02 16.45
CA GLU A 179 2.29 1.19 15.74
C GLU A 179 2.09 1.69 14.30
N GLU A 180 1.10 1.13 13.58
CA GLU A 180 0.76 1.56 12.22
C GLU A 180 0.21 2.99 12.20
N LEU A 181 -0.66 3.33 13.17
CA LEU A 181 -1.24 4.68 13.30
C LEU A 181 -0.15 5.75 13.46
N GLU A 182 0.85 5.51 14.30
CA GLU A 182 1.96 6.46 14.47
C GLU A 182 2.79 6.59 13.18
N ARG A 183 3.09 5.50 12.49
CA ARG A 183 3.83 5.55 11.22
C ARG A 183 3.07 6.29 10.12
N ILE A 184 1.77 6.05 9.98
CA ILE A 184 0.91 6.77 9.02
C ILE A 184 0.87 8.26 9.34
N LYS A 185 0.74 8.60 10.63
CA LYS A 185 0.76 9.98 11.09
C LYS A 185 2.08 10.68 10.77
N GLU A 186 3.22 10.03 11.03
CA GLU A 186 4.54 10.57 10.68
C GLU A 186 4.66 10.79 9.16
N ALA A 187 4.26 9.80 8.35
CA ALA A 187 4.26 9.90 6.90
C ALA A 187 3.37 11.05 6.40
N GLY A 188 2.16 11.17 6.95
CA GLY A 188 1.21 12.25 6.62
C GLY A 188 1.76 13.64 6.96
N LEU A 189 2.30 13.82 8.17
CA LEU A 189 2.89 15.10 8.58
C LEU A 189 4.14 15.49 7.74
N LEU A 190 4.93 14.51 7.33
CA LEU A 190 6.05 14.75 6.42
C LEU A 190 5.54 15.22 5.06
N ASN A 191 4.54 14.53 4.52
CA ASN A 191 3.95 14.88 3.23
C ASN A 191 3.30 16.28 3.24
N GLU A 192 2.59 16.62 4.31
CA GLU A 192 2.01 17.96 4.50
C GLU A 192 3.09 19.04 4.48
N ARG A 193 4.19 18.87 5.23
CA ARG A 193 5.31 19.81 5.22
C ARG A 193 5.97 19.93 3.84
N ALA A 194 6.12 18.81 3.13
CA ALA A 194 6.67 18.79 1.78
C ALA A 194 5.77 19.56 0.81
N ALA A 195 4.46 19.28 0.81
CA ALA A 195 3.47 19.98 -0.02
C ALA A 195 3.43 21.49 0.31
N GLN A 196 3.40 21.85 1.59
CA GLN A 196 3.44 23.26 2.01
C GLN A 196 4.72 23.96 1.53
N SER A 197 5.85 23.27 1.55
CA SER A 197 7.12 23.85 1.05
C SER A 197 7.09 24.09 -0.47
N VAL A 198 6.38 23.26 -1.23
CA VAL A 198 6.11 23.47 -2.66
C VAL A 198 5.20 24.68 -2.86
N LEU A 199 4.10 24.78 -2.11
CA LEU A 199 3.16 25.91 -2.20
C LEU A 199 3.83 27.25 -1.93
N ASN A 200 4.79 27.28 -0.99
CA ASN A 200 5.56 28.48 -0.68
C ASN A 200 6.51 28.94 -1.82
N ARG A 201 6.73 28.08 -2.83
CA ARG A 201 7.54 28.40 -4.01
C ARG A 201 6.72 28.79 -5.24
N LEU A 202 5.41 28.83 -5.13
CA LEU A 202 4.55 29.23 -6.24
C LEU A 202 4.82 30.70 -6.61
N ALA A 203 5.33 30.91 -7.82
CA ALA A 203 5.63 32.22 -8.36
C ALA A 203 5.47 32.23 -9.89
N GLU A 204 5.28 33.43 -10.47
CA GLU A 204 5.22 33.56 -11.92
C GLU A 204 6.54 33.12 -12.56
N GLY A 205 6.46 32.30 -13.62
CA GLY A 205 7.60 31.74 -14.33
C GLY A 205 8.20 30.48 -13.75
N VAL A 206 7.84 30.06 -12.53
CA VAL A 206 8.24 28.76 -11.97
C VAL A 206 7.57 27.65 -12.77
N SER A 207 8.29 26.58 -13.08
CA SER A 207 7.72 25.44 -13.81
C SER A 207 7.16 24.38 -12.87
N GLU A 208 6.20 23.59 -13.37
CA GLU A 208 5.70 22.40 -12.65
C GLU A 208 6.84 21.43 -12.33
N GLU A 209 7.84 21.33 -13.22
CA GLU A 209 9.04 20.52 -13.01
C GLU A 209 9.86 21.00 -11.80
N ASP A 210 10.11 22.31 -11.68
CA ASP A 210 10.86 22.86 -10.55
C ASP A 210 10.14 22.58 -9.22
N LEU A 211 8.81 22.63 -9.22
CA LEU A 211 7.98 22.34 -8.04
C LEU A 211 8.01 20.83 -7.68
N ALA A 212 7.95 19.96 -8.68
CA ALA A 212 8.04 18.52 -8.48
C ALA A 212 9.43 18.11 -7.97
N GLN A 213 10.51 18.68 -8.54
CA GLN A 213 11.87 18.43 -8.05
C GLN A 213 12.02 18.88 -6.60
N HIS A 214 11.42 20.01 -6.23
CA HIS A 214 11.46 20.49 -4.86
C HIS A 214 10.76 19.54 -3.87
N PHE A 215 9.61 18.95 -4.26
CA PHE A 215 8.94 17.92 -3.44
C PHE A 215 9.84 16.70 -3.25
N LEU A 216 10.47 16.23 -4.33
CA LEU A 216 11.42 15.12 -4.30
C LEU A 216 12.60 15.37 -3.37
N GLU A 217 13.24 16.55 -3.50
CA GLU A 217 14.37 16.95 -2.67
C GLU A 217 13.97 17.01 -1.19
N TYR A 218 12.80 17.59 -0.91
CA TYR A 218 12.30 17.72 0.46
C TYR A 218 12.06 16.34 1.08
N THR A 219 11.30 15.49 0.42
CA THR A 219 10.97 14.15 0.93
C THR A 219 12.21 13.29 1.13
N ALA A 220 13.15 13.31 0.18
CA ALA A 220 14.41 12.56 0.29
C ALA A 220 15.29 13.07 1.45
N LYS A 221 15.35 14.38 1.67
CA LYS A 221 16.09 14.98 2.79
C LYS A 221 15.53 14.56 4.15
N GLU A 222 14.22 14.41 4.26
CA GLU A 222 13.55 13.93 5.47
C GLU A 222 13.59 12.40 5.63
N GLY A 223 14.26 11.68 4.72
CA GLY A 223 14.42 10.22 4.78
C GLY A 223 13.23 9.43 4.26
N ALA A 224 12.28 10.07 3.58
CA ALA A 224 11.19 9.39 2.89
C ALA A 224 11.58 8.95 1.48
N VAL A 225 10.87 7.93 0.98
CA VAL A 225 10.95 7.52 -0.41
C VAL A 225 9.83 8.23 -1.17
N PHE A 226 10.18 8.88 -2.27
CA PHE A 226 9.20 9.45 -3.19
C PHE A 226 8.33 8.34 -3.79
N GLU A 227 7.04 8.56 -3.83
CA GLU A 227 6.11 7.63 -4.46
C GLU A 227 5.48 8.23 -5.72
N PHE A 228 4.76 9.32 -5.57
CA PHE A 228 4.15 10.03 -6.69
C PHE A 228 4.01 11.53 -6.41
N TRP A 229 3.92 12.29 -7.50
CA TRP A 229 3.57 13.70 -7.49
C TRP A 229 2.86 14.02 -8.80
N ASN A 230 1.55 14.18 -8.71
CA ASN A 230 0.69 14.53 -9.84
C ASN A 230 0.45 16.04 -9.79
N THR A 231 0.71 16.73 -10.87
CA THR A 231 0.47 18.17 -10.92
C THR A 231 -0.08 18.60 -12.26
N ALA A 232 -0.86 19.67 -12.26
CA ALA A 232 -1.32 20.34 -13.45
C ALA A 232 -1.64 21.81 -13.14
N SER A 233 -1.42 22.69 -14.09
CA SER A 233 -1.54 24.14 -13.89
C SER A 233 -2.28 24.86 -15.00
N GLY A 234 -2.85 26.01 -14.69
CA GLY A 234 -3.49 26.93 -15.62
C GLY A 234 -4.62 26.28 -16.40
N THR A 235 -4.61 26.40 -17.72
CA THR A 235 -5.63 25.79 -18.61
C THR A 235 -5.60 24.27 -18.64
N GLN A 236 -4.54 23.67 -18.11
CA GLN A 236 -4.36 22.22 -18.04
C GLN A 236 -4.63 21.66 -16.62
N SER A 237 -5.07 22.48 -15.68
CA SER A 237 -5.23 22.07 -14.26
C SER A 237 -6.19 20.91 -14.05
N SER A 238 -7.11 20.63 -14.99
CA SER A 238 -7.97 19.43 -14.98
C SER A 238 -7.30 18.18 -15.54
N MET A 239 -6.18 18.31 -16.23
CA MET A 239 -5.47 17.19 -16.85
C MET A 239 -4.33 16.78 -15.94
N THR A 240 -4.63 15.89 -15.02
CA THR A 240 -3.62 15.35 -14.11
C THR A 240 -2.58 14.57 -14.89
N ILE A 241 -1.34 15.03 -14.87
CA ILE A 241 -0.21 14.28 -15.42
C ILE A 241 0.37 13.46 -14.28
N MET A 242 0.31 12.15 -14.41
CA MET A 242 0.82 11.25 -13.40
C MET A 242 2.33 11.29 -13.28
N SER A 243 2.77 11.53 -12.07
CA SER A 243 4.00 11.08 -11.44
C SER A 243 5.32 11.46 -12.09
N TYR A 244 5.99 12.42 -11.50
CA TYR A 244 7.43 12.59 -11.61
C TYR A 244 8.14 11.37 -11.00
N GLY A 245 9.08 10.79 -11.73
CA GLY A 245 9.97 9.76 -11.23
C GLY A 245 10.22 8.60 -12.20
N HIS A 246 9.29 8.28 -13.10
CA HIS A 246 9.46 7.16 -14.03
C HIS A 246 8.99 7.52 -15.44
N HIS A 247 9.93 8.01 -16.28
CA HIS A 247 9.76 8.11 -17.75
C HIS A 247 8.69 9.10 -18.27
N HIS A 248 8.27 10.11 -17.49
CA HIS A 248 7.36 11.12 -17.99
C HIS A 248 8.09 12.29 -18.62
N PRO A 249 7.56 12.84 -19.72
CA PRO A 249 8.06 14.10 -20.25
C PRO A 249 7.91 15.17 -19.17
N ARG A 250 8.97 15.92 -18.96
CA ARG A 250 9.03 16.99 -17.98
C ARG A 250 7.95 18.00 -18.28
N ALA A 251 7.10 18.31 -17.30
CA ALA A 251 6.06 19.32 -17.44
C ALA A 251 6.71 20.72 -17.51
N LYS A 252 6.84 21.24 -18.71
CA LYS A 252 7.49 22.53 -18.97
C LYS A 252 6.55 23.71 -18.79
N TYR A 253 5.31 23.48 -18.33
CA TYR A 253 4.40 24.59 -18.10
C TYR A 253 4.98 25.52 -17.04
N ARG A 254 4.98 26.85 -17.35
CA ARG A 254 5.41 27.88 -16.42
C ARG A 254 4.21 28.65 -15.92
N LEU A 255 4.08 28.73 -14.61
CA LEU A 255 2.95 29.38 -13.95
C LEU A 255 2.87 30.85 -14.32
N LYS A 256 1.63 31.33 -14.52
CA LYS A 256 1.27 32.72 -14.80
C LYS A 256 0.32 33.22 -13.72
N LYS A 257 0.28 34.53 -13.52
CA LYS A 257 -0.68 35.15 -12.61
C LYS A 257 -2.12 34.80 -13.04
N GLY A 258 -2.90 34.32 -12.07
CA GLY A 258 -4.28 33.84 -12.27
C GLY A 258 -4.40 32.34 -12.49
N ASP A 259 -3.30 31.62 -12.69
CA ASP A 259 -3.31 30.17 -12.85
C ASP A 259 -3.72 29.47 -11.55
N MET A 260 -4.51 28.43 -11.70
CA MET A 260 -4.69 27.40 -10.69
C MET A 260 -3.52 26.41 -10.80
N PHE A 261 -2.96 26.06 -9.69
CA PHE A 261 -2.01 24.95 -9.49
C PHE A 261 -2.73 23.87 -8.70
N ARG A 262 -2.83 22.68 -9.26
CA ARG A 262 -3.33 21.48 -8.61
C ARG A 262 -2.18 20.53 -8.35
N TYR A 263 -2.19 19.89 -7.19
CA TYR A 263 -1.26 18.84 -6.85
C TYR A 263 -1.97 17.69 -6.13
N ASP A 264 -1.36 16.54 -6.24
CA ASP A 264 -1.70 15.32 -5.52
C ASP A 264 -0.40 14.54 -5.35
N GLY A 265 0.03 14.31 -4.12
CA GLY A 265 1.36 13.79 -3.84
C GLY A 265 1.43 12.87 -2.65
N GLY A 266 2.32 11.89 -2.76
CA GLY A 266 2.57 10.90 -1.74
C GLY A 266 4.04 10.51 -1.62
N SER A 267 4.39 10.10 -0.41
CA SER A 267 5.70 9.55 -0.08
C SER A 267 5.54 8.37 0.86
N ILE A 268 6.56 7.52 0.91
CA ILE A 268 6.63 6.37 1.80
C ILE A 268 7.63 6.69 2.91
N TYR A 269 7.16 6.67 4.15
CA TYR A 269 8.01 6.81 5.32
C TYR A 269 7.78 5.66 6.31
N ASN A 270 8.85 5.05 6.78
CA ASN A 270 8.78 3.87 7.65
C ASN A 270 7.84 2.76 7.14
N LYS A 271 7.85 2.49 5.82
CA LYS A 271 7.01 1.52 5.09
C LYS A 271 5.54 1.94 4.91
N TYR A 272 5.13 3.11 5.39
CA TYR A 272 3.74 3.57 5.30
C TYR A 272 3.61 4.74 4.33
N HIS A 273 2.51 4.70 3.59
CA HIS A 273 2.22 5.69 2.57
C HIS A 273 1.55 6.92 3.16
N SER A 274 1.79 8.04 2.52
CA SER A 274 1.03 9.26 2.67
C SER A 274 0.37 9.62 1.35
N ASP A 275 -0.75 10.32 1.43
CA ASP A 275 -1.52 10.76 0.26
C ASP A 275 -2.25 12.05 0.61
N ALA A 276 -1.90 13.14 -0.07
CA ALA A 276 -2.53 14.44 0.13
C ALA A 276 -2.50 15.26 -1.15
N GLY A 277 -3.65 15.81 -1.48
CA GLY A 277 -3.82 16.67 -2.63
C GLY A 277 -4.41 18.03 -2.27
N GLY A 278 -4.36 18.95 -3.21
CA GLY A 278 -4.93 20.26 -3.05
C GLY A 278 -4.76 21.15 -4.28
N CYS A 279 -5.26 22.39 -4.15
CA CYS A 279 -5.09 23.39 -5.18
C CYS A 279 -4.76 24.76 -4.59
N ALA A 280 -4.07 25.57 -5.38
CA ALA A 280 -3.76 26.94 -5.07
C ALA A 280 -3.92 27.82 -6.31
N VAL A 281 -4.10 29.12 -6.13
CA VAL A 281 -4.19 30.07 -7.25
C VAL A 281 -3.07 31.09 -7.11
N LEU A 282 -2.30 31.29 -8.18
CA LEU A 282 -1.27 32.32 -8.21
C LEU A 282 -1.90 33.70 -8.37
N GLY A 283 -2.20 34.34 -7.25
CA GLY A 283 -2.90 35.62 -7.18
C GLY A 283 -4.34 35.48 -6.70
N THR A 284 -5.28 36.20 -7.31
CA THR A 284 -6.67 36.22 -6.86
C THR A 284 -7.53 35.24 -7.68
N PRO A 285 -8.16 34.25 -7.04
CA PRO A 285 -9.05 33.32 -7.74
C PRO A 285 -10.29 34.06 -8.29
N ASN A 286 -10.71 33.69 -9.50
CA ASN A 286 -11.93 34.21 -10.12
C ASN A 286 -13.19 33.62 -9.45
N VAL A 287 -14.36 34.18 -9.82
CA VAL A 287 -15.67 33.76 -9.24
C VAL A 287 -15.95 32.28 -9.47
N ARG A 288 -15.63 31.76 -10.67
CA ARG A 288 -15.81 30.33 -11.00
C ARG A 288 -15.00 29.43 -10.09
N MET A 289 -13.70 29.70 -9.95
CA MET A 289 -12.81 28.95 -9.05
C MET A 289 -13.33 28.93 -7.62
N LYS A 290 -13.75 30.10 -7.09
CA LYS A 290 -14.29 30.19 -5.73
C LYS A 290 -15.57 29.35 -5.56
N ASN A 291 -16.46 29.38 -6.54
CA ASN A 291 -17.72 28.63 -6.46
C ASN A 291 -17.48 27.12 -6.53
N CYS A 292 -16.58 26.65 -7.41
CA CYS A 292 -16.20 25.24 -7.47
C CYS A 292 -15.55 24.80 -6.17
N TYR A 293 -14.58 25.58 -5.65
CA TYR A 293 -13.92 25.26 -4.38
C TYR A 293 -14.92 25.11 -3.23
N ARG A 294 -15.84 26.05 -3.05
CA ARG A 294 -16.88 25.98 -2.02
C ARG A 294 -17.78 24.75 -2.15
N ALA A 295 -18.09 24.33 -3.37
CA ALA A 295 -18.90 23.14 -3.60
C ALA A 295 -18.13 21.86 -3.19
N ILE A 296 -16.84 21.78 -3.53
CA ILE A 296 -15.96 20.69 -3.11
C ILE A 296 -15.77 20.69 -1.59
N GLU A 297 -15.52 21.86 -0.98
CA GLU A 297 -15.40 22.03 0.46
C GLU A 297 -16.65 21.51 1.21
N ALA A 298 -17.86 21.85 0.71
CA ALA A 298 -19.10 21.32 1.27
C ALA A 298 -19.19 19.78 1.17
N GLY A 299 -18.66 19.19 0.09
CA GLY A 299 -18.53 17.73 -0.04
C GLY A 299 -17.56 17.13 0.97
N MET A 300 -16.41 17.76 1.19
CA MET A 300 -15.41 17.35 2.20
C MET A 300 -15.99 17.41 3.61
N GLU A 301 -16.65 18.51 3.98
CA GLU A 301 -17.32 18.66 5.28
C GLU A 301 -18.38 17.57 5.49
N LYS A 302 -19.19 17.27 4.45
CA LYS A 302 -20.17 16.19 4.48
C LYS A 302 -19.52 14.83 4.69
N ALA A 303 -18.40 14.55 4.02
CA ALA A 303 -17.66 13.32 4.23
C ALA A 303 -17.19 13.17 5.68
N LEU A 304 -16.60 14.21 6.25
CA LEU A 304 -16.15 14.22 7.65
C LEU A 304 -17.30 14.04 8.66
N GLU A 305 -18.46 14.63 8.37
CA GLU A 305 -19.68 14.45 9.21
C GLU A 305 -20.14 12.99 9.23
N LEU A 306 -20.06 12.30 8.09
CA LEU A 306 -20.57 10.94 7.91
C LEU A 306 -19.55 9.85 8.26
N LEU A 307 -18.27 10.20 8.35
CA LEU A 307 -17.18 9.28 8.60
C LEU A 307 -17.16 8.82 10.05
N ARG A 308 -17.79 7.67 10.33
CA ARG A 308 -17.89 7.07 11.67
C ARG A 308 -18.00 5.55 11.59
N PRO A 309 -17.64 4.81 12.64
CA PRO A 309 -17.81 3.36 12.67
C PRO A 309 -19.25 2.94 12.33
N GLY A 310 -19.38 1.92 11.48
CA GLY A 310 -20.65 1.43 10.94
C GLY A 310 -21.13 2.13 9.68
N ALA A 311 -20.53 3.25 9.27
CA ALA A 311 -20.88 3.89 8.01
C ALA A 311 -20.52 3.00 6.82
N ILE A 312 -21.36 3.03 5.78
CA ILE A 312 -21.16 2.25 4.56
C ILE A 312 -20.56 3.18 3.50
N PRO A 313 -19.38 2.85 2.94
CA PRO A 313 -18.64 3.69 2.01
C PRO A 313 -19.45 4.17 0.80
N SER A 314 -20.23 3.27 0.16
CA SER A 314 -21.04 3.65 -1.00
C SER A 314 -22.16 4.64 -0.67
N LYS A 315 -22.75 4.54 0.53
CA LYS A 315 -23.77 5.48 1.00
C LYS A 315 -23.15 6.84 1.29
N LEU A 316 -21.99 6.85 1.95
CA LEU A 316 -21.22 8.07 2.21
C LEU A 316 -20.86 8.75 0.89
N PHE A 317 -20.33 8.02 -0.07
CA PHE A 317 -20.03 8.54 -1.40
C PHE A 317 -21.25 9.18 -2.07
N ALA A 318 -22.42 8.54 -2.01
CA ALA A 318 -23.66 9.07 -2.61
C ALA A 318 -24.08 10.39 -1.97
N GLU A 319 -24.02 10.50 -0.64
CA GLU A 319 -24.35 11.73 0.10
C GLU A 319 -23.36 12.87 -0.20
N VAL A 320 -22.06 12.57 -0.27
CA VAL A 320 -21.02 13.53 -0.65
C VAL A 320 -21.28 14.05 -2.05
N ALA A 321 -21.49 13.16 -3.01
CA ALA A 321 -21.74 13.53 -4.40
C ALA A 321 -23.02 14.41 -4.55
N ALA A 322 -24.09 14.05 -3.85
CA ALA A 322 -25.32 14.84 -3.84
C ALA A 322 -25.13 16.23 -3.22
N THR A 323 -24.30 16.33 -2.18
CA THR A 323 -23.96 17.60 -1.52
C THR A 323 -23.20 18.53 -2.45
N VAL A 324 -22.19 18.02 -3.16
CA VAL A 324 -21.41 18.78 -4.14
C VAL A 324 -22.28 19.27 -5.30
N GLU A 325 -23.18 18.40 -5.80
CA GLU A 325 -24.12 18.78 -6.87
C GLU A 325 -25.07 19.88 -6.42
N LYS A 326 -25.64 19.76 -5.23
CA LYS A 326 -26.52 20.79 -4.62
C LYS A 326 -25.78 22.12 -4.39
N ALA A 327 -24.48 22.06 -4.08
CA ALA A 327 -23.63 23.24 -3.88
C ALA A 327 -23.22 23.94 -5.20
N GLY A 328 -23.57 23.38 -6.38
CA GLY A 328 -23.49 24.07 -7.66
C GLY A 328 -22.62 23.42 -8.74
N ILE A 329 -22.09 22.23 -8.53
CA ILE A 329 -21.40 21.46 -9.58
C ILE A 329 -22.41 20.51 -10.24
N LYS A 330 -22.93 20.95 -11.37
CA LYS A 330 -23.96 20.22 -12.12
C LYS A 330 -23.51 18.81 -12.53
N ASP A 331 -24.41 17.83 -12.42
CA ASP A 331 -24.22 16.44 -12.81
C ASP A 331 -23.06 15.72 -12.04
N TYR A 332 -22.61 16.24 -10.89
CA TYR A 332 -21.51 15.64 -10.14
C TYR A 332 -21.81 14.19 -9.71
N THR A 333 -23.05 13.90 -9.30
CA THR A 333 -23.50 12.53 -8.96
C THR A 333 -23.35 11.55 -10.13
N LYS A 334 -23.43 12.04 -11.37
CA LYS A 334 -23.29 11.23 -12.57
C LYS A 334 -21.84 10.90 -12.87
N TYR A 335 -20.94 11.88 -12.73
CA TYR A 335 -19.56 11.78 -13.18
C TYR A 335 -18.56 11.42 -12.07
N ALA A 336 -18.88 11.69 -10.82
CA ALA A 336 -18.03 11.29 -9.70
C ALA A 336 -17.89 9.75 -9.62
N HIS A 337 -16.67 9.30 -9.38
CA HIS A 337 -16.34 7.86 -9.34
C HIS A 337 -16.03 7.37 -7.94
N PHE A 338 -15.40 8.20 -7.10
CA PHE A 338 -15.02 7.89 -5.73
C PHE A 338 -14.88 9.19 -4.91
N CYS A 339 -14.82 9.05 -3.59
CA CYS A 339 -14.51 10.16 -2.69
C CYS A 339 -13.54 9.78 -1.56
N GLY A 340 -12.68 8.81 -1.80
CA GLY A 340 -11.63 8.43 -0.85
C GLY A 340 -11.39 6.94 -0.77
N HIS A 341 -10.38 6.59 0.02
CA HIS A 341 -9.94 5.20 0.23
C HIS A 341 -9.21 5.06 1.58
N GLY A 342 -9.06 3.83 2.04
CA GLY A 342 -8.14 3.52 3.12
C GLY A 342 -6.69 3.75 2.71
N ILE A 343 -5.84 4.06 3.67
CA ILE A 343 -4.39 4.22 3.47
C ILE A 343 -3.64 3.45 4.54
N GLY A 344 -2.44 3.01 4.23
CA GLY A 344 -1.62 2.24 5.16
C GLY A 344 -0.28 1.86 4.57
N ILE A 345 0.00 0.56 4.58
CA ILE A 345 1.19 -0.02 3.94
C ILE A 345 1.04 -0.06 2.40
N GLU A 346 -0.13 0.20 1.86
CA GLU A 346 -0.40 0.56 0.47
C GLU A 346 -1.01 1.96 0.41
N ALA A 347 -0.74 2.69 -0.67
CA ALA A 347 -1.34 4.01 -0.92
C ALA A 347 -2.88 3.92 -0.99
N ARG A 348 -3.39 2.81 -1.55
CA ARG A 348 -4.83 2.55 -1.67
C ARG A 348 -5.20 1.23 -1.02
N ASP A 349 -5.57 1.32 0.23
CA ASP A 349 -6.04 0.20 1.04
C ASP A 349 -7.59 0.19 1.12
N TYR A 350 -8.17 -0.79 1.81
CA TYR A 350 -9.60 -0.79 2.13
C TYR A 350 -9.92 0.12 3.33
N PRO A 351 -11.17 0.65 3.39
CA PRO A 351 -12.24 0.58 2.40
C PRO A 351 -12.03 1.52 1.22
N VAL A 352 -12.85 1.38 0.15
CA VAL A 352 -12.89 2.31 -0.99
C VAL A 352 -14.27 2.95 -1.08
N PHE A 353 -14.31 4.27 -1.18
CA PHE A 353 -15.54 5.06 -1.19
C PHE A 353 -16.00 5.31 -2.63
N THR A 354 -16.77 4.39 -3.17
CA THR A 354 -17.24 4.39 -4.54
C THR A 354 -18.67 3.86 -4.63
N LYS A 355 -19.24 3.80 -5.83
CA LYS A 355 -20.45 3.03 -6.09
C LYS A 355 -20.23 1.56 -5.74
N PRO A 356 -21.25 0.81 -5.27
CA PRO A 356 -21.08 -0.58 -4.88
C PRO A 356 -20.46 -1.42 -6.00
N MET A 357 -19.43 -2.18 -5.65
CA MET A 357 -18.77 -3.11 -6.57
C MET A 357 -18.89 -4.53 -6.06
N LYS A 358 -19.14 -5.47 -6.98
CA LYS A 358 -19.24 -6.88 -6.69
C LYS A 358 -17.86 -7.45 -6.33
N ALA A 359 -17.74 -8.07 -5.16
CA ALA A 359 -16.54 -8.80 -4.78
C ALA A 359 -16.45 -10.16 -5.50
N ARG A 360 -15.23 -10.58 -5.82
CA ARG A 360 -14.94 -11.89 -6.43
C ARG A 360 -14.22 -12.83 -5.46
N SER A 361 -13.82 -12.34 -4.29
CA SER A 361 -13.11 -13.12 -3.29
C SER A 361 -14.09 -13.94 -2.43
N PRO A 362 -13.76 -15.20 -2.08
CA PRO A 362 -14.56 -16.01 -1.15
C PRO A 362 -14.57 -15.42 0.28
N PHE A 363 -13.67 -14.52 0.59
CA PHE A 363 -13.52 -13.88 1.90
C PHE A 363 -14.25 -12.55 2.04
N LEU A 364 -14.92 -12.08 1.00
CA LEU A 364 -15.74 -10.87 1.00
C LEU A 364 -17.21 -11.23 0.79
N PRO A 365 -18.12 -10.73 1.62
CA PRO A 365 -19.54 -11.09 1.55
C PRO A 365 -20.26 -10.42 0.36
N GLY A 366 -19.84 -10.77 -0.87
CA GLY A 366 -20.47 -10.34 -2.12
C GLY A 366 -20.16 -8.91 -2.57
N SER A 367 -19.52 -8.09 -1.74
CA SER A 367 -19.22 -6.68 -2.04
C SER A 367 -17.90 -6.22 -1.42
N TYR A 368 -17.24 -5.25 -2.07
CA TYR A 368 -16.13 -4.48 -1.49
C TYR A 368 -16.61 -3.32 -0.58
N ASP A 369 -17.91 -3.17 -0.39
CA ASP A 369 -18.53 -2.10 0.39
C ASP A 369 -18.52 -2.45 1.90
N LEU A 370 -17.32 -2.50 2.46
CA LEU A 370 -17.06 -2.91 3.83
C LEU A 370 -17.38 -1.76 4.80
N PRO A 371 -18.17 -2.00 5.87
CA PRO A 371 -18.43 -0.97 6.88
C PRO A 371 -17.14 -0.41 7.48
N ILE A 372 -17.15 0.88 7.80
CA ILE A 372 -16.05 1.53 8.52
C ILE A 372 -15.97 0.96 9.94
N GLU A 373 -14.76 0.62 10.35
CA GLU A 373 -14.44 0.17 11.70
C GLU A 373 -13.51 1.18 12.40
N GLU A 374 -13.54 1.22 13.71
CA GLU A 374 -12.58 1.99 14.51
C GLU A 374 -11.14 1.51 14.23
N GLY A 375 -10.20 2.44 14.16
CA GLY A 375 -8.80 2.14 13.81
C GLY A 375 -8.49 2.13 12.32
N MET A 376 -9.46 2.36 11.44
CA MET A 376 -9.18 2.61 10.03
C MET A 376 -8.62 4.02 9.82
N VAL A 377 -7.69 4.16 8.89
CA VAL A 377 -7.20 5.46 8.41
C VAL A 377 -7.66 5.65 6.97
N ILE A 378 -8.21 6.82 6.68
CA ILE A 378 -8.90 7.09 5.42
C ILE A 378 -8.40 8.41 4.84
N SER A 379 -8.01 8.39 3.57
CA SER A 379 -7.83 9.57 2.74
C SER A 379 -9.17 9.93 2.11
N ILE A 380 -9.68 11.13 2.39
CA ILE A 380 -10.90 11.65 1.78
C ILE A 380 -10.52 12.59 0.65
N GLU A 381 -11.10 12.35 -0.51
CA GLU A 381 -10.86 13.11 -1.73
C GLU A 381 -12.19 13.45 -2.40
N VAL A 382 -12.38 14.71 -2.76
CA VAL A 382 -13.57 15.16 -3.50
C VAL A 382 -13.09 15.87 -4.77
N PRO A 383 -12.58 15.12 -5.76
CA PRO A 383 -11.97 15.72 -6.94
C PRO A 383 -13.02 16.29 -7.90
N TYR A 384 -12.66 17.42 -8.51
CA TYR A 384 -13.43 18.01 -9.61
C TYR A 384 -12.50 18.40 -10.75
N GLY A 385 -12.96 18.20 -11.99
CA GLY A 385 -12.25 18.65 -13.19
C GLY A 385 -13.18 18.95 -14.33
N GLU A 386 -13.03 20.14 -14.91
CA GLU A 386 -13.55 20.51 -16.23
C GLU A 386 -12.40 21.09 -17.06
N LEU A 387 -12.49 21.08 -18.38
CA LEU A 387 -11.43 21.62 -19.22
C LEU A 387 -11.17 23.09 -18.86
N GLY A 388 -9.93 23.39 -18.45
CA GLY A 388 -9.50 24.72 -18.01
C GLY A 388 -9.69 25.00 -16.52
N LEU A 389 -10.26 24.06 -15.76
CA LEU A 389 -10.44 24.18 -14.32
C LEU A 389 -10.43 22.81 -13.65
N GLY A 390 -9.54 22.58 -12.69
CA GLY A 390 -9.47 21.32 -11.90
C GLY A 390 -9.01 21.57 -10.48
N GLY A 391 -9.53 20.76 -9.54
CA GLY A 391 -9.16 20.82 -8.13
C GLY A 391 -9.64 19.61 -7.34
#